data_1c9d1540ad3fb6fa229edc6ce0880144
#
_entry.id   1c9d1540ad3fb6fa229edc6ce0880144
#
_cell.length_a   1.000
_cell.length_b   1.000
_cell.length_c   1.000
_cell.angle_alpha   90.00
_cell.angle_beta   90.00
_cell.angle_gamma   90.00
#
_symmetry.space_group_name_H-M   'P 1'
#
loop_
_entity.id
_entity.type
_entity.pdbx_description
1 polymer ?
#
loop_
_entity_poly.entity_id
_entity_poly.type
_entity_poly.pdbx_seq_one_letter_code
_entity_poly.pdbx_strand_id
1 'polypeptide(L)'
;MIKVHHPEIDQEELLKAAGRIVTLVEKENHIKEASSSAVTEELLRDNMPDDDHFMVHLIAMGDGENYGQNRNGDYWPKEANQKYHNTFVTKGHFFREHNNRDPEKALGIVKASAHNDDMSRIELVIHGDKKKAEEEYELAKQGKALSFSMSARVPYDVCNVCGNKATKSANYCEHLKGRMNQYVPEFQKFAYAINDKPTFFDISRVVNPAD
;
A
#
# COMPACT_ATOMS: atom_id res chain seq x y z
N MET A 1 24.87 0.29 3.56
CA MET A 1 23.74 1.16 3.16
C MET A 1 24.05 1.65 1.75
N ILE A 2 23.54 1.00 0.73
CA ILE A 2 23.72 1.41 -0.66
C ILE A 2 22.52 2.28 -0.99
N LYS A 3 22.74 3.59 -1.11
CA LYS A 3 21.73 4.51 -1.66
C LYS A 3 21.63 4.22 -3.15
N VAL A 4 20.52 3.65 -3.59
CA VAL A 4 20.16 3.67 -5.00
C VAL A 4 19.73 5.10 -5.29
N HIS A 5 20.62 5.90 -5.87
CA HIS A 5 20.28 7.21 -6.39
C HIS A 5 19.51 7.01 -7.70
N HIS A 6 18.20 7.20 -7.67
CA HIS A 6 17.46 7.65 -8.84
C HIS A 6 17.65 9.17 -8.94
N PRO A 7 18.32 9.68 -9.98
CA PRO A 7 18.78 11.07 -10.01
C PRO A 7 17.70 12.12 -10.24
N GLU A 8 16.44 11.76 -10.34
CA GLU A 8 15.35 12.67 -10.73
C GLU A 8 14.07 12.59 -9.89
N ILE A 9 14.02 11.81 -8.80
CA ILE A 9 12.84 11.75 -7.94
C ILE A 9 13.12 12.60 -6.70
N ASP A 10 12.33 13.65 -6.51
CA ASP A 10 12.34 14.50 -5.33
C ASP A 10 12.09 13.64 -4.07
N GLN A 11 12.87 13.89 -3.00
CA GLN A 11 12.68 13.20 -1.72
C GLN A 11 11.27 13.38 -1.15
N GLU A 12 10.59 14.47 -1.48
CA GLU A 12 9.21 14.71 -1.09
C GLU A 12 8.23 13.80 -1.85
N GLU A 13 8.51 13.45 -3.10
CA GLU A 13 7.73 12.47 -3.87
C GLU A 13 7.95 11.03 -3.39
N LEU A 14 9.18 10.66 -3.05
CA LEU A 14 9.48 9.37 -2.41
C LEU A 14 8.76 9.20 -1.07
N LEU A 15 8.65 10.29 -0.28
CA LEU A 15 7.92 10.28 0.97
C LEU A 15 6.39 10.22 0.76
N LYS A 16 5.88 10.67 -0.38
CA LYS A 16 4.47 10.51 -0.78
C LYS A 16 4.16 9.09 -1.25
N ALA A 17 5.13 8.38 -1.80
CA ALA A 17 4.99 6.95 -2.17
C ALA A 17 4.93 6.01 -0.96
N ALA A 18 5.32 6.47 0.22
CA ALA A 18 5.41 5.67 1.45
C ALA A 18 4.11 5.67 2.27
N GLY A 19 2.95 5.46 1.66
CA GLY A 19 1.69 5.22 2.38
C GLY A 19 1.23 6.35 3.30
N ARG A 20 1.31 7.62 2.85
CA ARG A 20 0.85 8.77 3.62
C ARG A 20 -0.55 9.22 3.20
N ILE A 21 -1.28 9.84 4.13
CA ILE A 21 -2.50 10.58 3.80
C ILE A 21 -2.15 11.67 2.78
N VAL A 22 -2.82 11.61 1.64
CA VAL A 22 -2.75 12.66 0.62
C VAL A 22 -3.79 13.73 0.92
N THR A 23 -5.00 13.36 1.34
CA THR A 23 -6.06 14.31 1.66
C THR A 23 -7.12 13.69 2.58
N LEU A 24 -7.48 14.39 3.65
CA LEU A 24 -8.72 14.17 4.38
C LEU A 24 -9.80 15.01 3.72
N VAL A 25 -10.89 14.38 3.27
CA VAL A 25 -12.02 15.07 2.65
C VAL A 25 -13.24 14.97 3.56
N GLU A 26 -13.65 16.09 4.13
CA GLU A 26 -14.85 16.20 4.96
C GLU A 26 -16.03 16.83 4.21
N LYS A 27 -15.75 17.67 3.18
CA LYS A 27 -16.76 18.39 2.39
C LYS A 27 -16.24 18.61 0.97
N GLU A 28 -17.15 18.73 0.01
CA GLU A 28 -16.83 18.99 -1.42
C GLU A 28 -15.85 20.14 -1.65
N ASN A 29 -15.88 21.18 -0.81
CA ASN A 29 -15.02 22.35 -0.95
C ASN A 29 -13.54 22.11 -0.61
N HIS A 30 -13.17 20.93 -0.11
CA HIS A 30 -11.79 20.56 0.25
C HIS A 30 -11.15 19.61 -0.76
N ILE A 31 -11.83 19.28 -1.86
CA ILE A 31 -11.27 18.44 -2.92
C ILE A 31 -10.26 19.28 -3.69
N LYS A 32 -8.98 19.06 -3.44
CA LYS A 32 -7.88 19.59 -4.25
C LYS A 32 -7.23 18.44 -4.99
N GLU A 33 -7.20 18.51 -6.30
CA GLU A 33 -6.39 17.58 -7.09
C GLU A 33 -4.91 17.75 -6.76
N ALA A 34 -4.28 16.64 -6.37
CA ALA A 34 -2.84 16.54 -6.58
C ALA A 34 -2.65 16.32 -8.09
N SER A 35 -1.83 17.13 -8.74
CA SER A 35 -1.62 17.15 -10.19
C SER A 35 -1.17 15.81 -10.81
N SER A 36 -0.96 14.78 -10.02
CA SER A 36 -0.51 13.44 -10.41
C SER A 36 -1.30 12.32 -9.73
N SER A 37 -2.56 12.57 -9.30
CA SER A 37 -3.41 11.54 -8.69
C SER A 37 -4.20 10.77 -9.75
N ALA A 38 -4.29 9.43 -9.59
CA ALA A 38 -5.23 8.60 -10.35
C ALA A 38 -6.65 8.63 -9.76
N VAL A 39 -6.79 9.10 -8.52
CA VAL A 39 -8.08 9.34 -7.87
C VAL A 39 -8.56 10.72 -8.29
N THR A 40 -9.48 10.76 -9.25
CA THR A 40 -10.03 11.99 -9.82
C THR A 40 -11.01 12.67 -8.85
N GLU A 41 -11.28 13.97 -9.07
CA GLU A 41 -12.33 14.68 -8.33
C GLU A 41 -13.70 14.00 -8.47
N GLU A 42 -14.03 13.47 -9.65
CA GLU A 42 -15.26 12.72 -9.89
C GLU A 42 -15.33 11.48 -9.00
N LEU A 43 -14.25 10.68 -8.95
CA LEU A 43 -14.19 9.50 -8.09
C LEU A 43 -14.34 9.87 -6.60
N LEU A 44 -13.77 10.99 -6.16
CA LEU A 44 -13.94 11.48 -4.80
C LEU A 44 -15.38 11.91 -4.52
N ARG A 45 -16.01 12.66 -5.44
CA ARG A 45 -17.42 13.09 -5.32
C ARG A 45 -18.39 11.91 -5.27
N ASP A 46 -18.15 10.89 -6.12
CA ASP A 46 -18.99 9.68 -6.16
C ASP A 46 -18.86 8.82 -4.89
N ASN A 47 -17.80 9.05 -4.12
CA ASN A 47 -17.53 8.33 -2.87
C ASN A 47 -17.56 9.24 -1.64
N MET A 48 -18.30 10.35 -1.65
CA MET A 48 -18.43 11.20 -0.47
C MET A 48 -19.03 10.41 0.72
N PRO A 49 -18.46 10.54 1.92
CA PRO A 49 -18.95 9.85 3.11
C PRO A 49 -20.24 10.49 3.62
N ASP A 50 -21.02 9.70 4.35
CA ASP A 50 -22.11 10.21 5.17
C ASP A 50 -21.60 10.88 6.47
N ASP A 51 -22.53 11.35 7.31
CA ASP A 51 -22.19 12.08 8.54
C ASP A 51 -21.44 11.24 9.60
N ASP A 52 -21.59 9.92 9.60
CA ASP A 52 -20.94 9.01 10.55
C ASP A 52 -19.54 8.56 10.09
N HIS A 53 -19.17 8.85 8.85
CA HIS A 53 -17.90 8.44 8.25
C HIS A 53 -17.04 9.65 7.85
N PHE A 54 -15.75 9.41 7.72
CA PHE A 54 -14.78 10.33 7.10
C PHE A 54 -14.09 9.64 5.94
N MET A 55 -13.65 10.41 4.97
CA MET A 55 -12.96 9.91 3.79
C MET A 55 -11.49 10.27 3.82
N VAL A 56 -10.64 9.31 3.48
CA VAL A 56 -9.20 9.52 3.30
C VAL A 56 -8.78 9.00 1.93
N HIS A 57 -8.10 9.85 1.17
CA HIS A 57 -7.34 9.46 0.00
C HIS A 57 -5.90 9.18 0.41
N LEU A 58 -5.38 8.00 0.12
CA LEU A 58 -4.05 7.58 0.50
C LEU A 58 -3.32 6.81 -0.61
N ILE A 59 -2.00 6.73 -0.50
CA ILE A 59 -1.15 5.85 -1.29
C ILE A 59 -0.98 4.55 -0.51
N ALA A 60 -1.32 3.41 -1.15
CA ALA A 60 -1.21 2.11 -0.51
C ALA A 60 0.18 1.49 -0.67
N MET A 61 0.74 1.55 -1.88
CA MET A 61 2.04 0.97 -2.21
C MET A 61 2.51 1.39 -3.60
N GLY A 62 3.81 1.28 -3.86
CA GLY A 62 4.43 1.48 -5.16
C GLY A 62 4.66 0.19 -5.95
N ASP A 63 4.95 0.33 -7.26
CA ASP A 63 5.35 -0.77 -8.13
C ASP A 63 6.81 -1.15 -7.90
N GLY A 64 7.10 -2.43 -7.85
CA GLY A 64 8.45 -2.92 -7.61
C GLY A 64 9.47 -2.49 -8.66
N GLU A 65 9.06 -2.27 -9.90
CA GLU A 65 9.91 -1.78 -10.99
C GLU A 65 10.48 -0.38 -10.71
N ASN A 66 9.73 0.45 -10.00
CA ASN A 66 10.10 1.83 -9.70
C ASN A 66 10.66 2.00 -8.27
N TYR A 67 10.12 1.25 -7.31
CA TYR A 67 10.42 1.43 -5.88
C TYR A 67 11.23 0.29 -5.27
N GLY A 68 11.39 -0.83 -6.00
CA GLY A 68 12.08 -2.03 -5.50
C GLY A 68 11.21 -2.88 -4.58
N GLN A 69 11.87 -3.74 -3.82
CA GLN A 69 11.21 -4.53 -2.78
C GLN A 69 11.08 -3.71 -1.48
N ASN A 70 10.00 -3.97 -0.73
CA ASN A 70 9.77 -3.33 0.55
C ASN A 70 10.69 -3.88 1.66
N ARG A 71 10.56 -3.37 2.89
CA ARG A 71 11.38 -3.80 4.05
C ARG A 71 11.20 -5.27 4.42
N ASN A 72 10.08 -5.87 4.06
CA ASN A 72 9.82 -7.29 4.27
C ASN A 72 10.47 -8.17 3.20
N GLY A 73 11.00 -7.58 2.12
CA GLY A 73 11.54 -8.30 0.99
C GLY A 73 10.48 -8.73 -0.03
N ASP A 74 9.32 -8.10 0.00
CA ASP A 74 8.25 -8.32 -0.97
C ASP A 74 8.39 -7.37 -2.15
N TYR A 75 8.33 -7.92 -3.35
CA TYR A 75 8.35 -7.19 -4.62
C TYR A 75 7.00 -7.37 -5.32
N TRP A 76 6.36 -6.27 -5.64
CA TRP A 76 5.03 -6.21 -6.24
C TRP A 76 5.15 -5.71 -7.69
N PRO A 77 5.07 -6.60 -8.70
CA PRO A 77 5.17 -6.18 -10.10
C PRO A 77 4.05 -5.20 -10.49
N LYS A 78 4.38 -4.22 -11.33
CA LYS A 78 3.42 -3.25 -11.88
C LYS A 78 2.20 -3.95 -12.49
N GLU A 79 2.42 -4.98 -13.31
CA GLU A 79 1.34 -5.75 -13.93
C GLU A 79 0.41 -6.38 -12.88
N ALA A 80 0.97 -6.89 -11.78
CA ALA A 80 0.19 -7.46 -10.69
C ALA A 80 -0.62 -6.37 -9.99
N ASN A 81 -0.01 -5.22 -9.70
CA ASN A 81 -0.67 -4.08 -9.09
C ASN A 81 -1.84 -3.57 -9.95
N GLN A 82 -1.61 -3.33 -11.25
CA GLN A 82 -2.65 -2.92 -12.20
C GLN A 82 -3.82 -3.92 -12.27
N LYS A 83 -3.51 -5.21 -12.25
CA LYS A 83 -4.53 -6.26 -12.40
C LYS A 83 -5.34 -6.50 -11.13
N TYR A 84 -4.72 -6.40 -9.96
CA TYR A 84 -5.30 -6.88 -8.72
C TYR A 84 -5.63 -5.79 -7.69
N HIS A 85 -5.31 -4.50 -7.94
CA HIS A 85 -5.60 -3.41 -6.99
C HIS A 85 -7.08 -3.36 -6.57
N ASN A 86 -8.00 -3.71 -7.48
CA ASN A 86 -9.42 -3.68 -7.16
C ASN A 86 -9.83 -4.73 -6.10
N THR A 87 -8.95 -5.67 -5.74
CA THR A 87 -9.22 -6.58 -4.61
C THR A 87 -9.25 -5.82 -3.28
N PHE A 88 -8.61 -4.65 -3.17
CA PHE A 88 -8.79 -3.75 -2.03
C PHE A 88 -10.26 -3.35 -1.83
N VAL A 89 -10.99 -3.04 -2.91
CA VAL A 89 -12.41 -2.67 -2.83
C VAL A 89 -13.29 -3.87 -2.50
N THR A 90 -13.00 -5.04 -3.09
CA THR A 90 -13.88 -6.21 -2.96
C THR A 90 -13.60 -7.07 -1.72
N LYS A 91 -12.43 -6.94 -1.10
CA LYS A 91 -11.96 -7.75 0.02
C LYS A 91 -11.34 -6.94 1.15
N GLY A 92 -10.90 -5.70 0.87
CA GLY A 92 -10.12 -4.91 1.81
C GLY A 92 -10.98 -4.17 2.82
N HIS A 93 -10.43 -4.10 4.04
CA HIS A 93 -10.96 -3.30 5.12
C HIS A 93 -9.86 -2.42 5.70
N PHE A 94 -10.27 -1.34 6.35
CA PHE A 94 -9.37 -0.46 7.07
C PHE A 94 -9.24 -0.92 8.52
N PHE A 95 -7.98 -1.15 8.96
CA PHE A 95 -7.67 -1.59 10.32
C PHE A 95 -6.62 -0.69 11.00
N ARG A 96 -6.23 -1.06 12.22
CA ARG A 96 -5.10 -0.52 12.97
C ARG A 96 -4.12 -1.65 13.26
N GLU A 97 -2.80 -1.40 13.00
CA GLU A 97 -1.69 -2.30 13.33
C GLU A 97 -1.93 -3.76 12.85
N HIS A 98 -2.49 -3.92 11.64
CA HIS A 98 -2.82 -5.22 11.05
C HIS A 98 -3.67 -6.14 11.94
N ASN A 99 -4.56 -5.57 12.75
CA ASN A 99 -5.52 -6.35 13.55
C ASN A 99 -6.68 -6.85 12.67
N ASN A 100 -6.33 -7.58 11.62
CA ASN A 100 -7.17 -7.94 10.47
C ASN A 100 -7.76 -9.36 10.52
N ARG A 101 -7.64 -10.07 11.66
CA ARG A 101 -8.17 -11.43 11.82
C ARG A 101 -9.69 -11.47 11.95
N ASP A 102 -10.27 -10.39 12.42
CA ASP A 102 -11.69 -10.24 12.70
C ASP A 102 -12.23 -9.02 11.94
N PRO A 103 -13.07 -9.20 10.91
CA PRO A 103 -13.64 -8.09 10.14
C PRO A 103 -14.48 -7.12 10.98
N GLU A 104 -15.08 -7.58 12.09
CA GLU A 104 -15.87 -6.72 12.99
C GLU A 104 -15.00 -5.63 13.67
N LYS A 105 -13.68 -5.86 13.73
CA LYS A 105 -12.71 -4.89 14.24
C LYS A 105 -12.24 -3.89 13.20
N ALA A 106 -12.76 -3.96 11.99
CA ALA A 106 -12.45 -2.98 10.97
C ALA A 106 -12.89 -1.58 11.40
N LEU A 107 -12.01 -0.63 11.19
CA LEU A 107 -12.25 0.80 11.42
C LEU A 107 -13.02 1.44 10.26
N GLY A 108 -13.11 0.73 9.14
CA GLY A 108 -13.77 1.20 7.93
C GLY A 108 -13.54 0.27 6.74
N ILE A 109 -13.86 0.77 5.55
CA ILE A 109 -13.83 0.00 4.30
C ILE A 109 -13.10 0.77 3.20
N VAL A 110 -12.59 0.04 2.22
CA VAL A 110 -12.05 0.63 0.99
C VAL A 110 -13.19 0.85 0.01
N LYS A 111 -13.38 2.08 -0.44
CA LYS A 111 -14.46 2.49 -1.36
C LYS A 111 -14.02 2.51 -2.81
N ALA A 112 -12.78 2.94 -3.06
CA ALA A 112 -12.24 2.99 -4.40
C ALA A 112 -10.74 2.66 -4.39
N SER A 113 -10.26 2.17 -5.53
CA SER A 113 -8.86 1.86 -5.78
C SER A 113 -8.51 2.21 -7.22
N ALA A 114 -7.39 2.89 -7.43
CA ALA A 114 -6.87 3.22 -8.74
C ALA A 114 -5.37 2.93 -8.81
N HIS A 115 -4.90 2.46 -9.98
CA HIS A 115 -3.48 2.40 -10.27
C HIS A 115 -3.06 3.68 -10.98
N ASN A 116 -2.10 4.39 -10.43
CA ASN A 116 -1.51 5.58 -11.01
C ASN A 116 -0.31 5.16 -11.87
N ASP A 117 -0.50 5.15 -13.19
CA ASP A 117 0.55 4.72 -14.13
C ASP A 117 1.74 5.67 -14.17
N ASP A 118 1.50 6.97 -14.02
CA ASP A 118 2.54 8.01 -14.06
C ASP A 118 3.43 7.95 -12.82
N MET A 119 2.81 7.70 -11.67
CA MET A 119 3.52 7.61 -10.38
C MET A 119 3.84 6.17 -9.98
N SER A 120 3.46 5.17 -10.79
CA SER A 120 3.73 3.74 -10.57
C SER A 120 3.31 3.27 -9.16
N ARG A 121 2.04 3.53 -8.80
CA ARG A 121 1.55 3.26 -7.43
C ARG A 121 0.05 2.97 -7.39
N ILE A 122 -0.40 2.32 -6.31
CA ILE A 122 -1.82 2.13 -6.01
C ILE A 122 -2.29 3.24 -5.06
N GLU A 123 -3.38 3.89 -5.42
CA GLU A 123 -4.08 4.89 -4.61
C GLU A 123 -5.44 4.36 -4.18
N LEU A 124 -5.84 4.65 -2.94
CA LEU A 124 -7.10 4.20 -2.35
C LEU A 124 -7.90 5.35 -1.79
N VAL A 125 -9.23 5.19 -1.87
CA VAL A 125 -10.20 5.97 -1.09
C VAL A 125 -10.78 5.04 -0.03
N ILE A 126 -10.63 5.41 1.24
CA ILE A 126 -11.20 4.69 2.36
C ILE A 126 -12.26 5.53 3.07
N HIS A 127 -13.29 4.85 3.59
CA HIS A 127 -14.21 5.43 4.56
C HIS A 127 -13.90 4.85 5.94
N GLY A 128 -13.55 5.72 6.88
CA GLY A 128 -13.38 5.37 8.29
C GLY A 128 -14.64 5.74 9.08
N ASP A 129 -15.09 4.85 9.95
CA ASP A 129 -16.14 5.12 10.93
C ASP A 129 -15.59 6.09 12.00
N LYS A 130 -16.20 7.24 12.18
CA LYS A 130 -15.73 8.30 13.11
C LYS A 130 -15.63 7.85 14.56
N LYS A 131 -16.46 6.88 14.98
CA LYS A 131 -16.42 6.34 16.35
C LYS A 131 -15.37 5.25 16.51
N LYS A 132 -15.29 4.30 15.56
CA LYS A 132 -14.31 3.20 15.60
C LYS A 132 -12.88 3.69 15.36
N ALA A 133 -12.71 4.68 14.46
CA ALA A 133 -11.43 5.26 14.05
C ALA A 133 -11.24 6.68 14.60
N GLU A 134 -11.71 6.97 15.80
CA GLU A 134 -11.67 8.31 16.40
C GLU A 134 -10.25 8.89 16.45
N GLU A 135 -9.25 8.07 16.82
CA GLU A 135 -7.86 8.48 16.86
C GLU A 135 -7.36 8.94 15.49
N GLU A 136 -7.58 8.13 14.44
CA GLU A 136 -7.18 8.43 13.08
C GLU A 136 -7.89 9.68 12.53
N TYR A 137 -9.18 9.80 12.83
CA TYR A 137 -9.98 10.95 12.45
C TYR A 137 -9.45 12.25 13.06
N GLU A 138 -9.17 12.27 14.36
CA GLU A 138 -8.65 13.44 15.03
C GLU A 138 -7.22 13.79 14.60
N LEU A 139 -6.36 12.80 14.36
CA LEU A 139 -5.03 13.02 13.81
C LEU A 139 -5.09 13.64 12.41
N ALA A 140 -5.97 13.12 11.56
CA ALA A 140 -6.17 13.62 10.21
C ALA A 140 -6.71 15.06 10.20
N LYS A 141 -7.66 15.41 11.09
CA LYS A 141 -8.16 16.77 11.26
C LYS A 141 -7.07 17.76 11.68
N GLN A 142 -6.11 17.30 12.46
CA GLN A 142 -4.95 18.10 12.87
C GLN A 142 -3.88 18.21 11.77
N GLY A 143 -4.11 17.63 10.59
CA GLY A 143 -3.14 17.61 9.49
C GLY A 143 -1.89 16.75 9.78
N LYS A 144 -1.97 15.86 10.78
CA LYS A 144 -0.87 14.95 11.08
C LYS A 144 -0.78 13.86 10.04
N ALA A 145 0.44 13.58 9.57
CA ALA A 145 0.69 12.49 8.67
C ALA A 145 0.37 11.14 9.35
N LEU A 146 -0.42 10.31 8.67
CA LEU A 146 -0.66 8.93 9.05
C LEU A 146 0.12 8.02 8.10
N SER A 147 0.75 6.99 8.66
CA SER A 147 1.42 5.97 7.88
C SER A 147 0.50 4.77 7.71
N PHE A 148 0.52 4.20 6.51
CA PHE A 148 -0.30 3.03 6.17
C PHE A 148 0.58 1.88 5.73
N SER A 149 0.09 0.68 5.94
CA SER A 149 0.68 -0.56 5.43
C SER A 149 -0.44 -1.50 5.00
N MET A 150 -0.20 -2.27 3.96
CA MET A 150 -1.20 -3.20 3.44
C MET A 150 -0.84 -4.65 3.78
N SER A 151 -1.85 -5.53 3.75
CA SER A 151 -1.63 -6.98 3.72
C SER A 151 -2.28 -7.60 2.49
N ALA A 152 -1.59 -8.58 1.93
CA ALA A 152 -2.09 -9.37 0.82
C ALA A 152 -1.94 -10.87 1.10
N ARG A 153 -2.78 -11.66 0.46
CA ARG A 153 -2.60 -13.10 0.32
C ARG A 153 -2.09 -13.39 -1.07
N VAL A 154 -1.07 -14.23 -1.16
CA VAL A 154 -0.54 -14.72 -2.43
C VAL A 154 -0.61 -16.26 -2.46
N PRO A 155 -0.86 -16.88 -3.62
CA PRO A 155 -0.88 -18.34 -3.71
C PRO A 155 0.50 -18.94 -3.53
N TYR A 156 1.54 -18.18 -3.84
CA TYR A 156 2.96 -18.54 -3.68
C TYR A 156 3.83 -17.29 -3.82
N ASP A 157 5.01 -17.36 -3.23
CA ASP A 157 6.11 -16.41 -3.43
C ASP A 157 7.10 -16.97 -4.46
N VAL A 158 7.64 -16.13 -5.33
CA VAL A 158 8.67 -16.54 -6.30
C VAL A 158 9.99 -15.90 -5.95
N CYS A 159 11.00 -16.73 -5.69
CA CYS A 159 12.37 -16.21 -5.48
C CYS A 159 12.92 -15.58 -6.77
N ASN A 160 13.29 -14.30 -6.73
CA ASN A 160 13.86 -13.61 -7.88
C ASN A 160 15.27 -14.13 -8.29
N VAL A 161 15.94 -14.89 -7.42
CA VAL A 161 17.28 -15.43 -7.67
C VAL A 161 17.21 -16.77 -8.39
N CYS A 162 16.44 -17.75 -7.88
CA CYS A 162 16.42 -19.12 -8.39
C CYS A 162 15.08 -19.57 -8.96
N GLY A 163 14.03 -18.70 -8.94
CA GLY A 163 12.72 -19.03 -9.45
C GLY A 163 11.92 -20.02 -8.58
N ASN A 164 12.41 -20.36 -7.38
CA ASN A 164 11.67 -21.25 -6.47
C ASN A 164 10.31 -20.67 -6.14
N LYS A 165 9.25 -21.47 -6.34
CA LYS A 165 7.87 -21.13 -5.95
C LYS A 165 7.54 -21.79 -4.62
N ALA A 166 7.21 -20.97 -3.63
CA ALA A 166 6.92 -21.42 -2.29
C ALA A 166 5.51 -20.99 -1.86
N THR A 167 4.66 -21.93 -1.50
CA THR A 167 3.29 -21.70 -1.01
C THR A 167 3.24 -21.39 0.49
N LYS A 168 4.37 -21.50 1.18
CA LYS A 168 4.55 -21.18 2.61
C LYS A 168 6.04 -20.96 2.88
N SER A 169 6.36 -20.19 3.91
CA SER A 169 7.73 -19.86 4.31
C SER A 169 8.62 -21.09 4.58
N ALA A 170 8.04 -22.21 5.03
CA ALA A 170 8.77 -23.46 5.22
C ALA A 170 9.39 -23.99 3.92
N ASN A 171 8.83 -23.66 2.77
CA ASN A 171 9.28 -24.08 1.44
C ASN A 171 10.19 -23.07 0.75
N TYR A 172 10.57 -22.00 1.43
CA TYR A 172 11.53 -21.03 0.91
C TYR A 172 12.87 -21.69 0.62
N CYS A 173 13.51 -21.26 -0.47
CA CYS A 173 14.90 -21.61 -0.75
C CYS A 173 15.85 -20.83 0.19
N GLU A 174 17.13 -21.17 0.16
CA GLU A 174 18.16 -20.50 0.97
C GLU A 174 18.24 -18.98 0.73
N HIS A 175 17.92 -18.53 -0.50
CA HIS A 175 17.92 -17.10 -0.82
C HIS A 175 16.85 -16.35 -0.02
N LEU A 176 15.62 -16.90 0.05
CA LEU A 176 14.52 -16.26 0.79
C LEU A 176 14.59 -16.52 2.30
N LYS A 177 15.09 -17.70 2.75
CA LYS A 177 15.22 -17.99 4.18
C LYS A 177 16.30 -17.18 4.87
N GLY A 178 17.47 -17.12 4.24
CA GLY A 178 18.67 -16.58 4.90
C GLY A 178 19.19 -15.27 4.34
N ARG A 179 18.72 -14.85 3.15
CA ARG A 179 19.28 -13.70 2.44
C ARG A 179 18.26 -12.70 1.93
N MET A 180 17.00 -12.77 2.40
CA MET A 180 15.97 -11.81 2.00
C MET A 180 16.44 -10.37 2.29
N ASN A 181 16.27 -9.47 1.33
CA ASN A 181 16.81 -8.10 1.33
C ASN A 181 18.35 -8.01 1.42
N GLN A 182 19.07 -9.08 1.19
CA GLN A 182 20.54 -9.07 1.15
C GLN A 182 21.05 -9.24 -0.28
N TYR A 183 22.19 -8.63 -0.55
CA TYR A 183 22.87 -8.82 -1.83
C TYR A 183 23.47 -10.22 -1.92
N VAL A 184 23.21 -10.90 -3.03
CA VAL A 184 23.70 -12.25 -3.35
C VAL A 184 24.81 -12.11 -4.41
N PRO A 185 26.10 -12.11 -4.02
CA PRO A 185 27.21 -11.80 -4.93
C PRO A 185 27.26 -12.72 -6.15
N GLU A 186 26.96 -14.00 -5.97
CA GLU A 186 26.98 -15.03 -7.01
C GLU A 186 26.01 -14.73 -8.16
N PHE A 187 24.96 -13.98 -7.88
CA PHE A 187 23.92 -13.60 -8.84
C PHE A 187 23.85 -12.08 -9.09
N GLN A 188 24.72 -11.31 -8.42
CA GLN A 188 24.83 -9.85 -8.54
C GLN A 188 23.49 -9.10 -8.34
N LYS A 189 22.66 -9.56 -7.41
CA LYS A 189 21.34 -8.96 -7.10
C LYS A 189 20.93 -9.18 -5.65
N PHE A 190 20.00 -8.34 -5.19
CA PHE A 190 19.33 -8.56 -3.90
C PHE A 190 18.33 -9.70 -4.02
N ALA A 191 18.20 -10.52 -2.97
CA ALA A 191 17.18 -11.56 -2.89
C ALA A 191 15.87 -10.99 -2.36
N TYR A 192 14.76 -11.27 -3.07
CA TYR A 192 13.42 -10.88 -2.67
C TYR A 192 12.36 -11.85 -3.20
N ALA A 193 11.17 -11.78 -2.64
CA ALA A 193 10.00 -12.55 -3.07
C ALA A 193 9.16 -11.72 -4.06
N ILE A 194 8.91 -12.28 -5.24
CA ILE A 194 8.01 -11.68 -6.23
C ILE A 194 6.59 -12.20 -5.98
N ASN A 195 5.66 -11.27 -5.81
CA ASN A 195 4.25 -11.48 -5.50
C ASN A 195 3.38 -11.14 -6.71
N ASP A 196 3.26 -12.04 -7.67
CA ASP A 196 2.62 -11.82 -8.97
C ASP A 196 1.09 -11.98 -9.00
N LYS A 197 0.48 -12.52 -7.94
CA LYS A 197 -0.96 -12.78 -7.84
C LYS A 197 -1.53 -12.41 -6.48
N PRO A 198 -1.46 -11.14 -6.08
CA PRO A 198 -1.96 -10.73 -4.78
C PRO A 198 -3.49 -10.69 -4.71
N THR A 199 -4.01 -10.95 -3.53
CA THR A 199 -5.35 -10.56 -3.11
C THR A 199 -5.17 -9.63 -1.91
N PHE A 200 -5.32 -8.34 -2.14
CA PHE A 200 -5.23 -7.34 -1.10
C PHE A 200 -6.50 -7.36 -0.25
N PHE A 201 -6.37 -7.42 1.07
CA PHE A 201 -7.51 -7.54 1.98
C PHE A 201 -7.46 -6.63 3.21
N ASP A 202 -6.36 -5.91 3.39
CA ASP A 202 -6.12 -5.04 4.53
C ASP A 202 -5.37 -3.80 4.09
N ILE A 203 -5.82 -2.67 4.58
CA ILE A 203 -5.06 -1.43 4.65
C ILE A 203 -5.13 -0.94 6.09
N SER A 204 -3.99 -0.84 6.77
CA SER A 204 -3.91 -0.50 8.18
C SER A 204 -3.15 0.78 8.42
N ARG A 205 -3.66 1.62 9.33
CA ARG A 205 -2.83 2.64 9.95
C ARG A 205 -1.81 1.94 10.84
N VAL A 206 -0.54 2.27 10.67
CA VAL A 206 0.59 1.67 11.41
C VAL A 206 1.55 2.77 11.89
N VAL A 207 2.35 2.44 12.92
CA VAL A 207 3.42 3.33 13.37
C VAL A 207 4.66 3.19 12.47
N ASN A 208 4.98 1.96 12.04
CA ASN A 208 6.15 1.65 11.22
C ASN A 208 5.73 0.91 9.94
N PRO A 209 5.52 1.61 8.82
CA PRO A 209 5.13 0.98 7.55
C PRO A 209 6.29 0.16 6.96
N ALA A 210 5.95 -0.82 6.11
CA ALA A 210 6.92 -1.63 5.36
C ALA A 210 7.45 -0.92 4.10
N ASP A 211 6.69 0.02 3.57
CA ASP A 211 7.03 0.84 2.39
C ASP A 211 7.46 2.26 2.79
#